data_31682723f8f17c0b90c124d31f5548b5
#
_entry.id   31682723f8f17c0b90c124d31f5548b5
#
_cell.length_a   1.000
_cell.length_b   1.000
_cell.length_c   1.000
_cell.angle_alpha   90.00
_cell.angle_beta   90.00
_cell.angle_gamma   90.00
#
_symmetry.space_group_name_H-M   'P 1'
#
loop_
_entity.id
_entity.type
_entity.pdbx_description
1 polymer ?
#
loop_
_entity_poly.entity_id
_entity_poly.type
_entity_poly.pdbx_seq_one_letter_code
_entity_poly.pdbx_strand_id
1 'polypeptide(L)'
;MIVLDTHIWVWWVHGDPRLTSQQNQWLQQYESQGLGVSAISCREVAKLVEYNRLTLPCPVGDWLSQALAYPGVRLLELTPEIAVESTQLPVVFHRDPADQIIVATARTYNCALLTSDAKILSYPHVNLLK
;
A
#
# COMPACT_ATOMS: atom_id res chain seq x y z
N MET A 1 9.30 -4.69 8.85
CA MET A 1 8.31 -3.84 8.15
C MET A 1 7.70 -4.59 6.98
N ILE A 2 6.43 -4.39 6.76
CA ILE A 2 5.76 -4.79 5.50
C ILE A 2 5.22 -3.55 4.81
N VAL A 3 5.03 -3.62 3.50
CA VAL A 3 4.41 -2.56 2.71
C VAL A 3 2.96 -2.92 2.46
N LEU A 4 2.05 -1.98 2.64
CA LEU A 4 0.63 -2.17 2.41
C LEU A 4 0.23 -1.63 1.04
N ASP A 5 -0.49 -2.42 0.26
CA ASP A 5 -1.17 -1.88 -0.91
C ASP A 5 -2.28 -0.92 -0.47
N THR A 6 -2.66 0.01 -1.31
CA THR A 6 -3.57 1.10 -0.96
C THR A 6 -4.89 0.60 -0.38
N HIS A 7 -5.54 -0.39 -1.02
CA HIS A 7 -6.83 -0.88 -0.53
C HIS A 7 -6.71 -1.61 0.82
N ILE A 8 -5.58 -2.29 1.08
CA ILE A 8 -5.33 -2.93 2.38
C ILE A 8 -5.27 -1.87 3.47
N TRP A 9 -4.55 -0.78 3.22
CA TRP A 9 -4.43 0.34 4.15
C TRP A 9 -5.80 0.96 4.46
N VAL A 10 -6.57 1.27 3.43
CA VAL A 10 -7.91 1.86 3.58
C VAL A 10 -8.84 0.92 4.35
N TRP A 11 -8.89 -0.36 3.98
CA TRP A 11 -9.72 -1.35 4.67
C TRP A 11 -9.35 -1.49 6.14
N TRP A 12 -8.05 -1.49 6.43
CA TRP A 12 -7.58 -1.62 7.81
C TRP A 12 -7.99 -0.40 8.65
N VAL A 13 -7.81 0.80 8.14
CA VAL A 13 -8.21 2.03 8.83
C VAL A 13 -9.72 2.06 9.10
N HIS A 14 -10.51 1.56 8.15
CA HIS A 14 -11.97 1.57 8.26
C HIS A 14 -12.56 0.35 8.98
N GLY A 15 -11.74 -0.61 9.35
CA GLY A 15 -12.25 -1.87 9.91
C GLY A 15 -13.13 -2.63 8.92
N ASP A 16 -12.79 -2.57 7.63
CA ASP A 16 -13.61 -3.12 6.54
C ASP A 16 -13.57 -4.66 6.58
N PRO A 17 -14.75 -5.34 6.50
CA PRO A 17 -14.82 -6.80 6.54
C PRO A 17 -14.21 -7.50 5.31
N ARG A 18 -13.82 -6.76 4.26
CA ARG A 18 -13.08 -7.33 3.13
C ARG A 18 -11.68 -7.78 3.52
N LEU A 19 -11.11 -7.26 4.61
CA LEU A 19 -9.89 -7.84 5.17
C LEU A 19 -10.19 -9.23 5.71
N THR A 20 -9.38 -10.20 5.28
CA THR A 20 -9.49 -11.56 5.80
C THR A 20 -8.94 -11.66 7.23
N SER A 21 -9.30 -12.72 7.94
CA SER A 21 -8.74 -13.00 9.28
C SER A 21 -7.21 -13.10 9.21
N GLN A 22 -6.68 -13.74 8.17
CA GLN A 22 -5.23 -13.88 7.99
C GLN A 22 -4.57 -12.52 7.77
N GLN A 23 -5.17 -11.65 6.95
CA GLN A 23 -4.64 -10.32 6.71
C GLN A 23 -4.64 -9.48 7.99
N ASN A 24 -5.71 -9.55 8.78
CA ASN A 24 -5.77 -8.88 10.08
C ASN A 24 -4.69 -9.37 11.04
N GLN A 25 -4.42 -10.68 11.04
CA GLN A 25 -3.35 -11.25 11.86
C GLN A 25 -1.98 -10.73 11.44
N TRP A 26 -1.69 -10.66 10.15
CA TRP A 26 -0.44 -10.09 9.65
C TRP A 26 -0.29 -8.62 10.03
N LEU A 27 -1.34 -7.82 9.87
CA LEU A 27 -1.32 -6.42 10.24
C LEU A 27 -1.02 -6.24 11.73
N GLN A 28 -1.65 -7.03 12.58
CA GLN A 28 -1.40 -7.00 14.02
C GLN A 28 0.04 -7.43 14.34
N GLN A 29 0.52 -8.49 13.70
CA GLN A 29 1.88 -9.01 13.92
C GLN A 29 2.96 -7.99 13.54
N TYR A 30 2.78 -7.28 12.43
CA TYR A 30 3.80 -6.38 11.91
C TYR A 30 3.66 -4.94 12.40
N GLU A 31 2.63 -4.61 13.14
CA GLU A 31 2.42 -3.25 13.65
C GLU A 31 3.64 -2.72 14.41
N SER A 32 4.26 -3.53 15.26
CA SER A 32 5.45 -3.15 16.02
C SER A 32 6.70 -3.02 15.16
N GLN A 33 6.73 -3.65 13.99
CA GLN A 33 7.88 -3.62 13.08
C GLN A 33 7.75 -2.56 12.00
N GLY A 34 6.56 -2.04 11.77
CA GLY A 34 6.27 -1.02 10.80
C GLY A 34 5.34 -1.49 9.68
N LEU A 35 4.32 -0.67 9.44
CA LEU A 35 3.37 -0.82 8.34
C LEU A 35 3.65 0.30 7.35
N GLY A 36 4.39 0.00 6.29
CA GLY A 36 4.81 0.98 5.30
C GLY A 36 3.68 1.34 4.34
N VAL A 37 3.45 2.62 4.16
CA VAL A 37 2.49 3.16 3.20
C VAL A 37 3.23 4.07 2.23
N SER A 38 3.20 3.74 0.95
CA SER A 38 3.82 4.56 -0.08
C SER A 38 3.12 5.91 -0.20
N ALA A 39 3.88 6.96 -0.44
CA ALA A 39 3.32 8.28 -0.73
C ALA A 39 2.34 8.24 -1.91
N ILE A 40 2.54 7.33 -2.88
CA ILE A 40 1.60 7.18 -4.00
C ILE A 40 0.23 6.71 -3.55
N SER A 41 0.14 5.96 -2.46
CA SER A 41 -1.15 5.53 -1.91
C SER A 41 -1.98 6.71 -1.42
N CYS A 42 -1.34 7.76 -0.92
CA CYS A 42 -2.04 8.99 -0.55
C CYS A 42 -2.70 9.63 -1.77
N ARG A 43 -2.01 9.66 -2.90
CA ARG A 43 -2.56 10.17 -4.17
C ARG A 43 -3.70 9.28 -4.67
N GLU A 44 -3.56 7.97 -4.56
CA GLU A 44 -4.63 7.04 -4.96
C GLU A 44 -5.90 7.27 -4.15
N VAL A 45 -5.78 7.43 -2.83
CA VAL A 45 -6.94 7.73 -1.98
C VAL A 45 -7.59 9.05 -2.41
N ALA A 46 -6.80 10.09 -2.63
CA ALA A 46 -7.31 11.38 -3.07
C ALA A 46 -8.03 11.28 -4.42
N LYS A 47 -7.52 10.49 -5.35
CA LYS A 47 -8.14 10.23 -6.65
C LYS A 47 -9.45 9.46 -6.52
N LEU A 48 -9.50 8.46 -5.66
CA LEU A 48 -10.74 7.69 -5.41
C LEU A 48 -11.84 8.60 -4.87
N VAL A 49 -11.50 9.52 -3.98
CA VAL A 49 -12.46 10.51 -3.46
C VAL A 49 -12.90 11.47 -4.58
N GLU A 50 -11.96 11.97 -5.37
CA GLU A 50 -12.24 12.87 -6.51
C GLU A 50 -13.24 12.26 -7.48
N TYR A 51 -13.08 10.94 -7.76
CA TYR A 51 -13.96 10.23 -8.71
C TYR A 51 -15.18 9.59 -8.04
N ASN A 52 -15.49 9.94 -6.80
CA ASN A 52 -16.63 9.42 -6.06
C ASN A 52 -16.64 7.90 -5.91
N ARG A 53 -15.46 7.28 -5.87
CA ARG A 53 -15.29 5.84 -5.67
C ARG A 53 -15.00 5.47 -4.23
N LEU A 54 -14.73 6.46 -3.38
CA LEU A 54 -14.47 6.27 -1.96
C LEU A 54 -15.11 7.45 -1.21
N THR A 55 -15.91 7.13 -0.20
CA THR A 55 -16.49 8.12 0.70
C THR A 55 -15.76 8.07 2.03
N LEU A 56 -15.26 9.20 2.46
CA LEU A 56 -14.56 9.34 3.74
C LEU A 56 -15.43 10.12 4.74
N PRO A 57 -15.26 9.90 6.05
CA PRO A 57 -16.04 10.59 7.07
C PRO A 57 -15.61 12.05 7.31
N CYS A 58 -14.54 12.49 6.66
CA CYS A 58 -13.96 13.82 6.81
C CYS A 58 -13.25 14.22 5.50
N PRO A 59 -12.82 15.49 5.35
CA PRO A 59 -12.04 15.90 4.18
C PRO A 59 -10.81 15.02 4.00
N VAL A 60 -10.44 14.77 2.74
CA VAL A 60 -9.38 13.80 2.42
C VAL A 60 -8.03 14.14 3.06
N GLY A 61 -7.67 15.41 3.14
CA GLY A 61 -6.42 15.82 3.81
C GLY A 61 -6.41 15.45 5.29
N ASP A 62 -7.53 15.63 5.97
CA ASP A 62 -7.67 15.28 7.39
C ASP A 62 -7.62 13.76 7.56
N TRP A 63 -8.28 13.02 6.68
CA TRP A 63 -8.24 11.55 6.70
C TRP A 63 -6.81 11.04 6.55
N LEU A 64 -6.06 11.56 5.59
CA LEU A 64 -4.67 11.17 5.37
C LEU A 64 -3.80 11.45 6.60
N SER A 65 -3.94 12.63 7.21
CA SER A 65 -3.20 12.97 8.42
C SER A 65 -3.50 12.01 9.57
N GLN A 66 -4.77 11.66 9.77
CA GLN A 66 -5.18 10.74 10.82
C GLN A 66 -4.71 9.32 10.53
N ALA A 67 -4.89 8.86 9.30
CA ALA A 67 -4.53 7.49 8.90
C ALA A 67 -3.01 7.25 8.97
N LEU A 68 -2.22 8.26 8.62
CA LEU A 68 -0.75 8.16 8.72
C LEU A 68 -0.24 8.26 10.16
N ALA A 69 -1.06 8.75 11.07
CA ALA A 69 -0.71 8.85 12.49
C ALA A 69 -1.02 7.59 13.30
N TYR A 70 -1.64 6.58 12.71
CA TYR A 70 -1.90 5.31 13.40
C TYR A 70 -0.60 4.66 13.85
N PRO A 71 -0.57 4.05 15.07
CA PRO A 71 0.62 3.38 15.56
C PRO A 71 1.15 2.34 14.56
N GLY A 72 2.45 2.37 14.34
CA GLY A 72 3.13 1.46 13.42
C GLY A 72 3.15 1.90 11.96
N VAL A 73 2.33 2.86 11.57
CA VAL A 73 2.31 3.34 10.17
C VAL A 73 3.53 4.22 9.89
N ARG A 74 4.18 3.94 8.76
CA ARG A 74 5.34 4.71 8.27
C ARG A 74 5.08 5.16 6.85
N LEU A 75 5.11 6.46 6.60
CA LEU A 75 5.03 7.01 5.25
C LEU A 75 6.36 6.76 4.53
N LEU A 76 6.29 6.11 3.39
CA LEU A 76 7.46 5.82 2.54
C LEU A 76 7.43 6.75 1.34
N GLU A 77 8.38 7.68 1.31
CA GLU A 77 8.45 8.69 0.24
C GLU A 77 8.81 8.06 -1.10
N LEU A 78 8.34 8.69 -2.18
CA LEU A 78 8.76 8.34 -3.54
C LEU A 78 10.15 8.94 -3.80
N THR A 79 11.17 8.13 -3.54
CA THR A 79 12.56 8.54 -3.77
C THR A 79 12.96 8.40 -5.23
N PRO A 80 14.05 9.05 -5.68
CA PRO A 80 14.59 8.81 -7.02
C PRO A 80 14.88 7.33 -7.29
N GLU A 81 15.42 6.61 -6.29
CA GLU A 81 15.69 5.18 -6.41
C GLU A 81 14.42 4.38 -6.70
N ILE A 82 13.36 4.60 -5.94
CA ILE A 82 12.08 3.93 -6.14
C ILE A 82 11.47 4.31 -7.48
N ALA A 83 11.55 5.58 -7.88
CA ALA A 83 11.04 6.03 -9.17
C ALA A 83 11.71 5.27 -10.33
N VAL A 84 13.03 5.13 -10.29
CA VAL A 84 13.77 4.38 -11.31
C VAL A 84 13.40 2.90 -11.26
N GLU A 85 13.40 2.28 -10.08
CA GLU A 85 13.04 0.87 -9.92
C GLU A 85 11.63 0.57 -10.47
N SER A 86 10.69 1.49 -10.31
CA SER A 86 9.32 1.31 -10.80
C SER A 86 9.22 1.21 -12.33
N THR A 87 10.22 1.69 -13.06
CA THR A 87 10.30 1.62 -14.51
C THR A 87 11.17 0.46 -15.01
N GLN A 88 11.81 -0.27 -14.11
CA GLN A 88 12.78 -1.33 -14.42
C GLN A 88 12.42 -2.65 -13.71
N LEU A 89 11.13 -2.85 -13.39
CA LEU A 89 10.69 -4.09 -12.75
C LEU A 89 10.99 -5.29 -13.67
N PRO A 90 11.52 -6.40 -13.09
CA PRO A 90 11.82 -7.59 -13.89
C PRO A 90 10.59 -8.14 -14.58
N VAL A 91 10.75 -8.62 -15.82
CA VAL A 91 9.68 -9.19 -16.63
C VAL A 91 8.59 -8.13 -16.89
N VAL A 92 7.52 -8.51 -17.54
CA VAL A 92 6.42 -7.58 -17.78
C VAL A 92 5.51 -7.52 -16.56
N PHE A 93 5.45 -6.34 -15.93
CA PHE A 93 4.46 -6.02 -14.93
C PHE A 93 3.40 -5.11 -15.58
N HIS A 94 2.16 -5.12 -15.09
CA HIS A 94 1.12 -4.31 -15.69
C HIS A 94 1.39 -2.80 -15.55
N ARG A 95 0.68 -1.98 -16.33
CA ARG A 95 1.05 -0.58 -16.56
C ARG A 95 0.50 0.43 -15.56
N ASP A 96 -0.19 0.00 -14.52
CA ASP A 96 -0.69 0.92 -13.51
C ASP A 96 0.48 1.56 -12.76
N PRO A 97 0.69 2.89 -12.87
CA PRO A 97 1.86 3.53 -12.27
C PRO A 97 1.90 3.42 -10.75
N ALA A 98 0.74 3.48 -10.09
CA ALA A 98 0.68 3.37 -8.64
C ALA A 98 1.12 1.98 -8.19
N ASP A 99 0.64 0.92 -8.85
CA ASP A 99 1.03 -0.44 -8.53
C ASP A 99 2.52 -0.68 -8.79
N GLN A 100 3.05 -0.13 -9.89
CA GLN A 100 4.48 -0.20 -10.17
C GLN A 100 5.32 0.44 -9.05
N ILE A 101 4.90 1.59 -8.55
CA ILE A 101 5.59 2.30 -7.48
C ILE A 101 5.50 1.54 -6.16
N ILE A 102 4.33 0.98 -5.84
CA ILE A 102 4.15 0.19 -4.61
C ILE A 102 5.03 -1.06 -4.64
N VAL A 103 5.04 -1.79 -5.76
CA VAL A 103 5.91 -2.97 -5.93
C VAL A 103 7.38 -2.57 -5.83
N ALA A 104 7.78 -1.50 -6.52
CA ALA A 104 9.15 -1.00 -6.46
C ALA A 104 9.55 -0.60 -5.03
N THR A 105 8.63 -0.01 -4.28
CA THR A 105 8.86 0.35 -2.88
C THR A 105 9.18 -0.89 -2.03
N ALA A 106 8.36 -1.92 -2.14
CA ALA A 106 8.58 -3.17 -1.41
C ALA A 106 9.92 -3.81 -1.78
N ARG A 107 10.26 -3.82 -3.07
CA ARG A 107 11.54 -4.35 -3.55
C ARG A 107 12.73 -3.55 -3.01
N THR A 108 12.66 -2.22 -3.06
CA THR A 108 13.74 -1.34 -2.61
C THR A 108 14.00 -1.48 -1.12
N TYR A 109 12.95 -1.60 -0.31
CA TYR A 109 13.09 -1.83 1.14
C TYR A 109 13.31 -3.30 1.50
N ASN A 110 13.29 -4.20 0.50
CA ASN A 110 13.39 -5.65 0.71
C ASN A 110 12.37 -6.15 1.75
N CYS A 111 11.14 -5.69 1.60
CA CYS A 111 10.02 -6.01 2.49
C CYS A 111 8.96 -6.80 1.75
N ALA A 112 8.18 -7.58 2.50
CA ALA A 112 7.00 -8.22 1.94
C ALA A 112 5.90 -7.17 1.69
N LEU A 113 5.10 -7.41 0.66
CA LEU A 113 3.95 -6.60 0.29
C LEU A 113 2.67 -7.34 0.64
N LEU A 114 1.74 -6.65 1.29
CA LEU A 114 0.41 -7.16 1.59
C LEU A 114 -0.59 -6.55 0.60
N THR A 115 -1.23 -7.40 -0.20
CA THR A 115 -2.18 -7.00 -1.23
C THR A 115 -3.25 -8.06 -1.40
N SER A 116 -4.39 -7.66 -1.96
CA SER A 116 -5.43 -8.58 -2.46
C SER A 116 -5.58 -8.50 -3.98
N ASP A 117 -4.76 -7.69 -4.65
CA ASP A 117 -4.82 -7.52 -6.12
C ASP A 117 -4.23 -8.72 -6.81
N ALA A 118 -5.05 -9.39 -7.65
CA ALA A 118 -4.64 -10.60 -8.36
C ALA A 118 -3.43 -10.39 -9.28
N LYS A 119 -3.30 -9.20 -9.89
CA LYS A 119 -2.19 -8.90 -10.79
C LYS A 119 -0.87 -8.81 -10.04
N ILE A 120 -0.89 -8.30 -8.81
CA ILE A 120 0.29 -8.24 -7.96
C ILE A 120 0.57 -9.61 -7.35
N LEU A 121 -0.47 -10.31 -6.89
CA LEU A 121 -0.31 -11.65 -6.31
C LEU A 121 0.30 -12.66 -7.29
N SER A 122 0.07 -12.47 -8.59
CA SER A 122 0.66 -13.34 -9.62
C SER A 122 2.07 -12.92 -10.06
N TYR A 123 2.58 -11.77 -9.57
CA TYR A 123 3.89 -11.26 -9.96
C TYR A 123 5.00 -11.93 -9.10
N PRO A 124 5.95 -12.67 -9.73
CA PRO A 124 6.90 -13.48 -8.97
C PRO A 124 8.11 -12.70 -8.42
N HIS A 125 8.29 -11.43 -8.81
CA HIS A 125 9.48 -10.65 -8.49
C HIS A 125 9.29 -9.65 -7.35
N VAL A 126 8.36 -9.91 -6.46
CA VAL A 126 8.17 -9.18 -5.21
C VAL A 126 7.83 -10.18 -4.10
N ASN A 127 8.33 -9.94 -2.89
CA ASN A 127 7.97 -10.76 -1.75
C ASN A 127 6.54 -10.43 -1.33
N LEU A 128 5.72 -11.46 -1.18
CA LEU A 128 4.30 -11.30 -0.84
C LEU A 128 3.97 -12.05 0.44
N LEU A 129 3.10 -11.46 1.25
CA LEU A 129 2.41 -12.20 2.30
C LEU A 129 1.20 -12.93 1.68
N LYS A 130 1.23 -14.25 1.73
CA LYS A 130 0.13 -15.07 1.22
C LYS A 130 0.15 -16.49 1.76
#